data_c5161b7aa07aaf78a134ca473a7b94a5
#
_entry.id   c5161b7aa07aaf78a134ca473a7b94a5
#
_cell.length_a   1.000
_cell.length_b   1.000
_cell.length_c   1.000
_cell.angle_alpha   90.00
_cell.angle_beta   90.00
_cell.angle_gamma   90.00
#
_symmetry.space_group_name_H-M   'P 1'
#
loop_
_entity.id
_entity.type
_entity.pdbx_description
1 polymer ?
#
loop_
_entity_poly.entity_id
_entity_poly.type
_entity_poly.pdbx_seq_one_letter_code
_entity_poly.pdbx_strand_id
1 'polypeptide(L)'
;MKKISVIGVDIGGATTDVFSVFNKKFNRTVSANLGMSYSICNVLAETGVKNVLKWVPFEIESDELTNRIANKMIRPTTIPQSLDDLQIEQALAREALSLSFIQHKEFAVSLKGIQKNRTISDTFDQSISGETLVDMMKLNLIVGSGGVLSHAPKRNQAFRMLIDSFLPEGITEIAVDSIFMMPQLGVLSSIHPEAAVEVFNKDCLIRLGTC
;
A
#
# COMPACT_ATOMS: atom_id res chain seq x y z
N MET A 1 26.83 1.33 -7.23
CA MET A 1 25.57 1.55 -6.50
C MET A 1 24.95 0.20 -6.13
N LYS A 2 24.63 0.01 -4.85
CA LYS A 2 23.94 -1.19 -4.38
C LYS A 2 22.53 -1.20 -5.00
N LYS A 3 22.12 -2.35 -5.54
CA LYS A 3 20.75 -2.49 -6.08
C LYS A 3 19.80 -2.53 -4.88
N ILE A 4 18.89 -1.57 -4.80
CA ILE A 4 17.88 -1.48 -3.75
C ILE A 4 16.55 -1.96 -4.32
N SER A 5 15.86 -2.84 -3.59
CA SER A 5 14.48 -3.23 -3.87
C SER A 5 13.55 -2.37 -3.01
N VAL A 6 12.57 -1.77 -3.65
CA VAL A 6 11.69 -0.77 -3.00
C VAL A 6 10.23 -1.06 -3.34
N ILE A 7 9.36 -0.89 -2.36
CA ILE A 7 7.91 -0.75 -2.55
C ILE A 7 7.52 0.66 -2.13
N GLY A 8 6.79 1.36 -2.98
CA GLY A 8 6.10 2.60 -2.67
C GLY A 8 4.59 2.38 -2.68
N VAL A 9 3.87 3.04 -1.80
CA VAL A 9 2.41 3.04 -1.82
C VAL A 9 1.88 4.44 -1.59
N ASP A 10 0.88 4.82 -2.37
CA ASP A 10 0.13 6.06 -2.19
C ASP A 10 -1.35 5.73 -2.01
N ILE A 11 -1.86 5.90 -0.79
CA ILE A 11 -3.25 5.63 -0.44
C ILE A 11 -4.06 6.93 -0.43
N GLY A 12 -4.84 7.10 -1.49
CA GLY A 12 -5.68 8.28 -1.70
C GLY A 12 -7.11 8.10 -1.20
N GLY A 13 -7.96 9.07 -1.56
CA GLY A 13 -9.38 9.05 -1.19
C GLY A 13 -10.22 8.07 -2.01
N ALA A 14 -9.86 7.82 -3.27
CA ALA A 14 -10.57 6.94 -4.19
C ALA A 14 -9.77 5.71 -4.61
N THR A 15 -8.44 5.83 -4.69
CA THR A 15 -7.53 4.82 -5.21
C THR A 15 -6.37 4.58 -4.27
N THR A 16 -5.76 3.41 -4.40
CA THR A 16 -4.45 3.10 -3.82
C THR A 16 -3.52 2.64 -4.92
N ASP A 17 -2.41 3.36 -5.08
CA ASP A 17 -1.35 3.06 -6.03
C ASP A 17 -0.21 2.33 -5.33
N VAL A 18 0.20 1.19 -5.88
CA VAL A 18 1.38 0.45 -5.40
C VAL A 18 2.44 0.42 -6.49
N PHE A 19 3.63 0.81 -6.11
CA PHE A 19 4.81 0.82 -6.97
C PHE A 19 5.85 -0.16 -6.44
N SER A 20 6.53 -0.88 -7.31
CA SER A 20 7.66 -1.70 -6.89
C SER A 20 8.83 -1.62 -7.86
N VAL A 21 10.03 -1.71 -7.30
CA VAL A 21 11.27 -1.86 -8.06
C VAL A 21 12.03 -3.05 -7.53
N PHE A 22 12.08 -4.12 -8.31
CA PHE A 22 12.89 -5.31 -8.02
C PHE A 22 13.77 -5.62 -9.24
N ASN A 23 15.05 -5.89 -9.04
CA ASN A 23 15.98 -6.19 -10.12
C ASN A 23 15.99 -5.15 -11.26
N LYS A 24 15.79 -3.87 -10.95
CA LYS A 24 15.66 -2.75 -11.90
C LYS A 24 14.37 -2.77 -12.74
N LYS A 25 13.44 -3.66 -12.45
CA LYS A 25 12.12 -3.66 -13.11
C LYS A 25 11.16 -2.85 -12.24
N PHE A 26 10.56 -1.84 -12.86
CA PHE A 26 9.52 -1.02 -12.25
C PHE A 26 8.15 -1.60 -12.59
N ASN A 27 7.30 -1.73 -11.60
CA ASN A 27 5.90 -2.11 -11.76
C ASN A 27 5.03 -1.10 -11.01
N ARG A 28 3.85 -0.83 -11.55
CA ARG A 28 2.81 -0.01 -10.91
C ARG A 28 1.47 -0.70 -11.06
N THR A 29 0.70 -0.69 -10.00
CA THR A 29 -0.70 -1.14 -9.99
C THR A 29 -1.55 -0.06 -9.35
N VAL A 30 -2.68 0.25 -9.97
CA VAL A 30 -3.67 1.19 -9.45
C VAL A 30 -4.89 0.40 -9.04
N SER A 31 -5.17 0.37 -7.75
CA SER A 31 -6.39 -0.23 -7.20
C SER A 31 -7.48 0.84 -7.17
N ALA A 32 -8.29 0.89 -8.22
CA ALA A 32 -9.21 1.99 -8.52
C ALA A 32 -10.32 2.19 -7.48
N ASN A 33 -10.64 1.18 -6.67
CA ASN A 33 -11.76 1.21 -5.73
C ASN A 33 -11.33 0.98 -4.27
N LEU A 34 -10.05 1.11 -3.96
CA LEU A 34 -9.51 0.88 -2.62
C LEU A 34 -8.95 2.17 -2.03
N GLY A 35 -9.81 3.16 -1.81
CA GLY A 35 -9.44 4.45 -1.23
C GLY A 35 -10.16 4.73 0.08
N MET A 36 -9.65 5.72 0.83
CA MET A 36 -10.03 6.02 2.21
C MET A 36 -11.19 7.01 2.37
N SER A 37 -11.82 7.45 1.27
CA SER A 37 -12.92 8.42 1.31
C SER A 37 -14.05 8.00 0.37
N TYR A 38 -13.92 8.27 -0.92
CA TYR A 38 -14.94 7.97 -1.91
C TYR A 38 -15.16 6.47 -2.13
N SER A 39 -14.14 5.66 -1.90
CA SER A 39 -14.18 4.20 -2.09
C SER A 39 -14.15 3.41 -0.78
N ILE A 40 -14.32 4.08 0.36
CA ILE A 40 -14.13 3.44 1.67
C ILE A 40 -15.13 2.28 1.92
N CYS A 41 -16.35 2.38 1.40
CA CYS A 41 -17.33 1.30 1.47
C CYS A 41 -16.95 0.11 0.59
N ASN A 42 -16.22 0.33 -0.50
CA ASN A 42 -15.72 -0.77 -1.33
C ASN A 42 -14.63 -1.55 -0.58
N VAL A 43 -13.75 -0.85 0.16
CA VAL A 43 -12.77 -1.52 1.04
C VAL A 43 -13.48 -2.43 2.03
N LEU A 44 -14.53 -1.92 2.71
CA LEU A 44 -15.32 -2.71 3.64
C LEU A 44 -16.00 -3.92 2.97
N ALA A 45 -16.55 -3.74 1.77
CA ALA A 45 -17.22 -4.79 1.01
C ALA A 45 -16.23 -5.90 0.57
N GLU A 46 -15.05 -5.52 0.10
CA GLU A 46 -14.02 -6.45 -0.35
C GLU A 46 -13.39 -7.24 0.81
N THR A 47 -13.08 -6.56 1.91
CA THR A 47 -12.42 -7.22 3.04
C THR A 47 -13.41 -7.91 3.99
N GLY A 48 -14.61 -7.36 4.13
CA GLY A 48 -15.64 -7.78 5.08
C GLY A 48 -15.43 -7.22 6.50
N VAL A 49 -16.54 -7.02 7.21
CA VAL A 49 -16.59 -6.40 8.55
C VAL A 49 -15.66 -7.09 9.55
N LYS A 50 -15.60 -8.43 9.53
CA LYS A 50 -14.77 -9.21 10.47
C LYS A 50 -13.28 -8.87 10.36
N ASN A 51 -12.78 -8.61 9.16
CA ASN A 51 -11.37 -8.28 8.95
C ASN A 51 -11.04 -6.87 9.44
N VAL A 52 -11.97 -5.94 9.33
CA VAL A 52 -11.81 -4.60 9.90
C VAL A 52 -11.84 -4.67 11.42
N LEU A 53 -12.80 -5.39 12.01
CA LEU A 53 -12.96 -5.51 13.46
C LEU A 53 -11.71 -6.06 14.17
N LYS A 54 -10.94 -6.95 13.55
CA LYS A 54 -9.68 -7.48 14.15
C LYS A 54 -8.65 -6.41 14.49
N TRP A 55 -8.74 -5.24 13.84
CA TRP A 55 -7.83 -4.10 14.03
C TRP A 55 -8.39 -3.01 14.95
N VAL A 56 -9.68 -3.06 15.26
CA VAL A 56 -10.35 -2.09 16.13
C VAL A 56 -10.13 -2.50 17.58
N PRO A 57 -9.50 -1.67 18.42
CA PRO A 57 -9.11 -2.03 19.78
C PRO A 57 -10.20 -1.79 20.84
N PHE A 58 -11.43 -1.54 20.42
CA PHE A 58 -12.59 -1.33 21.29
C PHE A 58 -13.79 -2.11 20.80
N GLU A 59 -14.77 -2.34 21.69
CA GLU A 59 -16.01 -3.04 21.33
C GLU A 59 -16.90 -2.12 20.48
N ILE A 60 -17.34 -2.62 19.34
CA ILE A 60 -18.27 -1.96 18.44
C ILE A 60 -19.10 -3.01 17.70
N GLU A 61 -20.40 -2.77 17.62
CA GLU A 61 -21.31 -3.62 16.84
C GLU A 61 -21.06 -3.48 15.34
N SER A 62 -21.23 -4.59 14.59
CA SER A 62 -21.00 -4.63 13.15
C SER A 62 -21.80 -3.59 12.37
N ASP A 63 -23.06 -3.36 12.78
CA ASP A 63 -23.95 -2.41 12.14
C ASP A 63 -23.52 -0.96 12.42
N GLU A 64 -23.05 -0.68 13.64
CA GLU A 64 -22.51 0.64 13.99
C GLU A 64 -21.24 0.94 13.20
N LEU A 65 -20.30 -0.01 13.13
CA LEU A 65 -19.10 0.13 12.31
C LEU A 65 -19.45 0.43 10.84
N THR A 66 -20.37 -0.34 10.27
CA THR A 66 -20.82 -0.17 8.89
C THR A 66 -21.43 1.21 8.67
N ASN A 67 -22.28 1.68 9.60
CA ASN A 67 -22.90 3.00 9.54
C ASN A 67 -21.87 4.13 9.63
N ARG A 68 -20.87 4.03 10.50
CA ARG A 68 -19.78 5.03 10.60
C ARG A 68 -19.00 5.14 9.29
N ILE A 69 -18.69 4.00 8.67
CA ILE A 69 -17.99 3.96 7.38
C ILE A 69 -18.86 4.51 6.25
N ALA A 70 -20.14 4.18 6.20
CA ALA A 70 -21.09 4.73 5.22
C ALA A 70 -21.22 6.26 5.34
N ASN A 71 -21.26 6.78 6.56
CA ASN A 71 -21.28 8.22 6.82
C ASN A 71 -20.03 8.94 6.29
N LYS A 72 -18.86 8.28 6.38
CA LYS A 72 -17.61 8.80 5.80
C LYS A 72 -17.71 8.91 4.28
N MET A 73 -18.30 7.92 3.60
CA MET A 73 -18.51 7.98 2.15
C MET A 73 -19.42 9.13 1.73
N ILE A 74 -20.46 9.44 2.51
CA ILE A 74 -21.35 10.59 2.27
C ILE A 74 -20.61 11.92 2.45
N ARG A 75 -19.64 11.97 3.38
CA ARG A 75 -18.83 13.16 3.68
C ARG A 75 -17.35 12.85 3.51
N PRO A 76 -16.87 12.63 2.28
CA PRO A 76 -15.55 12.05 2.01
C PRO A 76 -14.37 12.93 2.46
N THR A 77 -14.58 14.21 2.65
CA THR A 77 -13.53 15.16 3.12
C THR A 77 -13.45 15.27 4.64
N THR A 78 -14.31 14.55 5.38
CA THR A 78 -14.28 14.56 6.84
C THR A 78 -13.03 13.84 7.34
N ILE A 79 -12.29 14.50 8.24
CA ILE A 79 -11.16 13.87 8.96
C ILE A 79 -11.68 13.28 10.29
N PRO A 80 -11.01 12.28 10.87
CA PRO A 80 -11.38 11.70 12.17
C PRO A 80 -11.51 12.79 13.24
N GLN A 81 -12.63 12.79 13.96
CA GLN A 81 -12.91 13.77 15.04
C GLN A 81 -12.72 13.17 16.42
N SER A 82 -12.69 11.86 16.53
CA SER A 82 -12.47 11.12 17.77
C SER A 82 -11.33 10.10 17.60
N LEU A 83 -10.87 9.55 18.73
CA LEU A 83 -9.89 8.48 18.72
C LEU A 83 -10.46 7.22 18.04
N ASP A 84 -11.72 6.91 18.29
CA ASP A 84 -12.41 5.77 17.71
C ASP A 84 -12.49 5.89 16.18
N ASP A 85 -12.85 7.07 15.65
CA ASP A 85 -12.89 7.30 14.20
C ASP A 85 -11.50 7.14 13.58
N LEU A 86 -10.46 7.64 14.24
CA LEU A 86 -9.08 7.46 13.79
C LEU A 86 -8.69 5.98 13.75
N GLN A 87 -9.05 5.21 14.78
CA GLN A 87 -8.73 3.79 14.85
C GLN A 87 -9.49 2.98 13.80
N ILE A 88 -10.75 3.31 13.52
CA ILE A 88 -11.52 2.72 12.43
C ILE A 88 -10.89 3.04 11.07
N GLU A 89 -10.50 4.30 10.83
CA GLU A 89 -9.81 4.67 9.57
C GLU A 89 -8.48 3.93 9.42
N GLN A 90 -7.70 3.78 10.48
CA GLN A 90 -6.45 3.04 10.44
C GLN A 90 -6.66 1.52 10.25
N ALA A 91 -7.77 0.97 10.76
CA ALA A 91 -8.17 -0.41 10.50
C ALA A 91 -8.48 -0.63 9.01
N LEU A 92 -9.29 0.26 8.42
CA LEU A 92 -9.62 0.22 7.00
C LEU A 92 -8.40 0.46 6.10
N ALA A 93 -7.50 1.37 6.50
CA ALA A 93 -6.27 1.61 5.77
C ALA A 93 -5.39 0.35 5.67
N ARG A 94 -5.28 -0.44 6.74
CA ARG A 94 -4.56 -1.73 6.71
C ARG A 94 -5.15 -2.67 5.68
N GLU A 95 -6.47 -2.78 5.65
CA GLU A 95 -7.16 -3.66 4.71
C GLU A 95 -7.03 -3.16 3.26
N ALA A 96 -7.19 -1.85 3.02
CA ALA A 96 -7.02 -1.26 1.69
C ALA A 96 -5.59 -1.46 1.15
N LEU A 97 -4.59 -1.22 1.99
CA LEU A 97 -3.18 -1.44 1.66
C LEU A 97 -2.89 -2.93 1.37
N SER A 98 -3.41 -3.83 2.21
CA SER A 98 -3.22 -5.28 2.06
C SER A 98 -3.86 -5.79 0.76
N LEU A 99 -5.11 -5.42 0.48
CA LEU A 99 -5.81 -5.79 -0.76
C LEU A 99 -5.08 -5.24 -1.99
N SER A 100 -4.65 -3.98 -1.96
CA SER A 100 -3.92 -3.36 -3.07
C SER A 100 -2.57 -4.03 -3.30
N PHE A 101 -1.90 -4.46 -2.24
CA PHE A 101 -0.63 -5.18 -2.36
C PHE A 101 -0.81 -6.61 -2.88
N ILE A 102 -1.88 -7.31 -2.51
CA ILE A 102 -2.24 -8.61 -3.08
C ILE A 102 -2.43 -8.46 -4.59
N GLN A 103 -3.25 -7.50 -5.04
CA GLN A 103 -3.43 -7.21 -6.47
C GLN A 103 -2.10 -6.88 -7.15
N HIS A 104 -1.24 -6.07 -6.50
CA HIS A 104 0.07 -5.73 -7.07
C HIS A 104 0.94 -6.97 -7.28
N LYS A 105 0.99 -7.91 -6.34
CA LYS A 105 1.73 -9.17 -6.49
C LYS A 105 1.20 -10.05 -7.64
N GLU A 106 -0.10 -10.05 -7.88
CA GLU A 106 -0.72 -10.78 -8.96
C GLU A 106 -0.37 -10.20 -10.33
N PHE A 107 -0.29 -8.88 -10.46
CA PHE A 107 0.07 -8.20 -11.71
C PHE A 107 1.57 -8.08 -11.94
N ALA A 108 2.36 -7.99 -10.88
CA ALA A 108 3.82 -7.90 -10.96
C ALA A 108 4.46 -9.28 -11.18
N VAL A 109 4.14 -9.90 -12.32
CA VAL A 109 4.66 -11.22 -12.72
C VAL A 109 5.59 -11.11 -13.92
N SER A 110 6.57 -12.02 -14.03
CA SER A 110 7.43 -12.11 -15.19
C SER A 110 6.68 -12.73 -16.37
N LEU A 111 6.79 -12.11 -17.55
CA LEU A 111 6.34 -12.75 -18.79
C LEU A 111 7.20 -13.99 -19.04
N LYS A 112 6.61 -15.18 -19.07
CA LYS A 112 7.30 -16.39 -19.53
C LYS A 112 7.44 -16.34 -21.04
N GLY A 113 8.60 -15.91 -21.53
CA GLY A 113 8.95 -15.88 -22.95
C GLY A 113 9.55 -17.18 -23.48
N ILE A 114 9.31 -18.34 -22.92
CA ILE A 114 9.75 -19.64 -23.43
C ILE A 114 8.50 -20.48 -23.68
N GLN A 115 8.18 -20.71 -24.95
CA GLN A 115 7.25 -21.79 -25.36
C GLN A 115 7.88 -23.14 -24.93
N LYS A 116 7.53 -23.62 -23.75
CA LYS A 116 7.68 -25.04 -23.45
C LYS A 116 6.60 -25.78 -24.22
N ASN A 117 6.98 -26.87 -24.93
CA ASN A 117 6.01 -27.80 -25.47
C ASN A 117 5.09 -28.27 -24.34
N ARG A 118 3.84 -27.81 -24.35
CA ARG A 118 2.85 -28.19 -23.35
C ARG A 118 2.41 -29.62 -23.60
N THR A 119 2.46 -30.43 -22.56
CA THR A 119 1.82 -31.74 -22.56
C THR A 119 0.33 -31.59 -22.27
N ILE A 120 -0.50 -32.58 -22.64
CA ILE A 120 -1.97 -32.54 -22.43
C ILE A 120 -2.31 -32.41 -20.93
N SER A 121 -1.47 -32.91 -20.02
CA SER A 121 -1.61 -32.78 -18.56
C SER A 121 -1.40 -31.34 -18.08
N ASP A 122 -0.55 -30.57 -18.76
CA ASP A 122 -0.28 -29.15 -18.35
C ASP A 122 -1.47 -28.21 -18.68
N THR A 123 -2.46 -28.70 -19.42
CA THR A 123 -3.65 -27.93 -19.81
C THR A 123 -4.68 -27.83 -18.67
N PHE A 124 -4.60 -28.74 -17.70
CA PHE A 124 -5.48 -28.75 -16.51
C PHE A 124 -4.90 -27.99 -15.31
N ASP A 125 -3.60 -27.75 -15.29
CA ASP A 125 -2.96 -26.87 -14.32
C ASP A 125 -2.98 -25.42 -14.83
N GLN A 126 -4.11 -24.73 -14.62
CA GLN A 126 -4.19 -23.27 -14.76
C GLN A 126 -3.53 -22.60 -13.55
N SER A 127 -2.28 -22.90 -13.29
CA SER A 127 -1.47 -22.06 -12.42
C SER A 127 -1.20 -20.75 -13.15
N ILE A 128 -1.49 -19.62 -12.51
CA ILE A 128 -1.11 -18.28 -12.96
C ILE A 128 0.37 -18.33 -13.32
N SER A 129 0.67 -18.31 -14.61
CA SER A 129 1.97 -18.73 -15.15
C SER A 129 2.97 -17.59 -15.17
N GLY A 130 3.46 -17.18 -14.01
CA GLY A 130 4.56 -16.25 -13.90
C GLY A 130 5.15 -16.31 -12.48
N GLU A 131 6.48 -16.28 -12.36
CA GLU A 131 7.09 -16.01 -11.06
C GLU A 131 6.82 -14.57 -10.68
N THR A 132 6.35 -14.33 -9.45
CA THR A 132 6.20 -12.96 -8.94
C THR A 132 7.55 -12.24 -8.98
N LEU A 133 7.53 -10.99 -9.42
CA LEU A 133 8.71 -10.12 -9.42
C LEU A 133 8.97 -9.52 -8.04
N VAL A 134 8.00 -9.63 -7.13
CA VAL A 134 8.06 -9.10 -5.77
C VAL A 134 8.66 -10.15 -4.85
N ASP A 135 9.87 -9.91 -4.37
CA ASP A 135 10.61 -10.79 -3.45
C ASP A 135 10.77 -10.06 -2.11
N MET A 136 9.93 -10.44 -1.13
CA MET A 136 9.85 -9.77 0.16
C MET A 136 11.11 -9.97 1.01
N MET A 137 11.84 -11.07 0.82
CA MET A 137 13.14 -11.29 1.47
C MET A 137 14.22 -10.30 1.00
N LYS A 138 14.10 -9.79 -0.22
CA LYS A 138 15.04 -8.82 -0.83
C LYS A 138 14.57 -7.38 -0.73
N LEU A 139 13.43 -7.14 -0.09
CA LEU A 139 12.90 -5.81 0.08
C LEU A 139 13.76 -5.01 1.06
N ASN A 140 14.21 -3.84 0.64
CA ASN A 140 15.06 -2.98 1.45
C ASN A 140 14.31 -1.79 2.04
N LEU A 141 13.26 -1.31 1.35
CA LEU A 141 12.56 -0.09 1.73
C LEU A 141 11.09 -0.16 1.36
N ILE A 142 10.21 0.23 2.27
CA ILE A 142 8.81 0.56 2.01
C ILE A 142 8.61 2.05 2.27
N VAL A 143 8.04 2.77 1.30
CA VAL A 143 7.67 4.18 1.45
C VAL A 143 6.16 4.32 1.32
N GLY A 144 5.52 4.79 2.38
CA GLY A 144 4.10 5.10 2.39
C GLY A 144 3.84 6.58 2.11
N SER A 145 2.79 6.88 1.33
CA SER A 145 2.25 8.21 1.10
C SER A 145 0.73 8.19 1.24
N GLY A 146 0.14 9.35 1.33
CA GLY A 146 -1.30 9.51 1.49
C GLY A 146 -1.71 9.93 2.90
N GLY A 147 -2.87 10.59 3.00
CA GLY A 147 -3.28 11.30 4.21
C GLY A 147 -3.24 10.47 5.49
N VAL A 148 -3.73 9.23 5.45
CA VAL A 148 -3.78 8.35 6.62
C VAL A 148 -2.38 7.91 7.11
N LEU A 149 -1.40 7.82 6.22
CA LEU A 149 -0.02 7.44 6.54
C LEU A 149 0.83 8.66 6.91
N SER A 150 0.84 9.67 6.04
CA SER A 150 1.70 10.85 6.18
C SER A 150 1.31 11.74 7.34
N HIS A 151 0.00 11.83 7.65
CA HIS A 151 -0.55 12.63 8.74
C HIS A 151 -1.03 11.81 9.94
N ALA A 152 -0.60 10.55 10.07
CA ALA A 152 -0.86 9.78 11.29
C ALA A 152 -0.35 10.56 12.52
N PRO A 153 -1.18 10.79 13.55
CA PRO A 153 -0.82 11.61 14.72
C PRO A 153 0.45 11.14 15.44
N LYS A 154 0.70 9.83 15.40
CA LYS A 154 1.93 9.22 15.91
C LYS A 154 2.60 8.42 14.81
N ARG A 155 3.89 8.62 14.61
CA ARG A 155 4.68 7.94 13.57
C ARG A 155 4.62 6.41 13.65
N ASN A 156 4.53 5.86 14.86
CA ASN A 156 4.38 4.41 15.04
C ASN A 156 3.05 3.85 14.49
N GLN A 157 2.02 4.67 14.30
CA GLN A 157 0.77 4.24 13.67
C GLN A 157 0.98 3.96 12.18
N ALA A 158 1.64 4.86 11.46
CA ALA A 158 2.00 4.63 10.05
C ALA A 158 2.95 3.43 9.91
N PHE A 159 3.94 3.31 10.80
CA PHE A 159 4.87 2.17 10.83
C PHE A 159 4.12 0.83 10.94
N ARG A 160 3.19 0.73 11.91
CA ARG A 160 2.38 -0.47 12.11
C ARG A 160 1.47 -0.76 10.91
N MET A 161 0.77 0.25 10.36
CA MET A 161 -0.08 0.05 9.19
C MET A 161 0.71 -0.54 8.01
N LEU A 162 1.92 -0.05 7.76
CA LEU A 162 2.76 -0.55 6.68
C LEU A 162 3.27 -1.97 6.94
N ILE A 163 3.71 -2.30 8.16
CA ILE A 163 4.14 -3.66 8.48
C ILE A 163 2.97 -4.64 8.40
N ASP A 164 1.84 -4.31 9.03
CA ASP A 164 0.66 -5.18 9.09
C ASP A 164 0.11 -5.48 7.69
N SER A 165 0.26 -4.55 6.74
CA SER A 165 -0.28 -4.69 5.39
C SER A 165 0.67 -5.34 4.39
N PHE A 166 1.97 -5.05 4.48
CA PHE A 166 2.97 -5.52 3.51
C PHE A 166 3.71 -6.77 3.95
N LEU A 167 3.72 -7.08 5.25
CA LEU A 167 4.34 -8.27 5.86
C LEU A 167 5.77 -8.50 5.33
N PRO A 168 6.71 -7.56 5.53
CA PRO A 168 8.09 -7.72 5.08
C PRO A 168 8.76 -8.93 5.75
N GLU A 169 9.54 -9.70 4.98
CA GLU A 169 10.16 -10.94 5.42
C GLU A 169 11.67 -10.79 5.69
N GLY A 170 12.29 -9.78 5.07
CA GLY A 170 13.72 -9.47 5.25
C GLY A 170 13.93 -8.24 6.12
N ILE A 171 15.18 -7.77 6.21
CA ILE A 171 15.51 -6.51 6.88
C ILE A 171 15.05 -5.35 6.00
N THR A 172 13.97 -4.71 6.39
CA THR A 172 13.29 -3.68 5.60
C THR A 172 13.17 -2.38 6.37
N GLU A 173 13.63 -1.28 5.77
CA GLU A 173 13.42 0.06 6.28
C GLU A 173 12.01 0.54 5.92
N ILE A 174 11.32 1.18 6.85
CA ILE A 174 9.99 1.74 6.66
C ILE A 174 10.06 3.26 6.76
N ALA A 175 9.48 3.93 5.78
CA ALA A 175 9.46 5.40 5.71
C ALA A 175 8.11 5.92 5.20
N VAL A 176 7.86 7.19 5.36
CA VAL A 176 6.72 7.89 4.76
C VAL A 176 7.17 9.16 4.04
N ASP A 177 6.48 9.47 2.94
CA ASP A 177 6.52 10.78 2.29
C ASP A 177 5.59 11.72 3.07
N SER A 178 6.17 12.66 3.79
CA SER A 178 5.43 13.49 4.73
C SER A 178 4.62 14.62 4.09
N ILE A 179 4.94 14.97 2.85
CA ILE A 179 4.38 16.13 2.15
C ILE A 179 3.86 15.82 0.75
N PHE A 180 3.68 14.53 0.42
CA PHE A 180 3.11 14.05 -0.86
C PHE A 180 3.89 14.49 -2.11
N MET A 181 5.22 14.56 -2.02
CA MET A 181 6.06 15.04 -3.12
C MET A 181 6.66 13.91 -3.97
N MET A 182 6.48 12.63 -3.62
CA MET A 182 7.00 11.51 -4.40
C MET A 182 6.69 11.60 -5.90
N PRO A 183 5.43 11.84 -6.35
CA PRO A 183 5.13 11.90 -7.78
C PRO A 183 5.83 13.06 -8.48
N GLN A 184 5.84 14.25 -7.88
CA GLN A 184 6.43 15.47 -8.43
C GLN A 184 7.95 15.35 -8.53
N LEU A 185 8.59 14.82 -7.49
CA LEU A 185 10.03 14.57 -7.47
C LEU A 185 10.42 13.44 -8.43
N GLY A 186 9.52 12.46 -8.63
CA GLY A 186 9.67 11.44 -9.67
C GLY A 186 9.77 12.06 -11.05
N VAL A 187 8.92 13.05 -11.40
CA VAL A 187 9.01 13.79 -12.65
C VAL A 187 10.28 14.64 -12.70
N LEU A 188 10.61 15.37 -11.61
CA LEU A 188 11.83 16.17 -11.54
C LEU A 188 13.10 15.31 -11.75
N SER A 189 13.10 14.06 -11.25
CA SER A 189 14.24 13.16 -11.38
C SER A 189 14.60 12.79 -12.83
N SER A 190 13.66 12.95 -13.77
CA SER A 190 13.93 12.74 -15.19
C SER A 190 14.79 13.86 -15.81
N ILE A 191 14.82 15.04 -15.19
CA ILE A 191 15.55 16.23 -15.67
C ILE A 191 16.75 16.51 -14.74
N HIS A 192 16.51 16.48 -13.42
CA HIS A 192 17.50 16.79 -12.37
C HIS A 192 17.50 15.71 -11.28
N PRO A 193 18.07 14.52 -11.54
CA PRO A 193 18.00 13.39 -10.60
C PRO A 193 18.65 13.66 -9.25
N GLU A 194 19.78 14.38 -9.22
CA GLU A 194 20.49 14.70 -7.98
C GLU A 194 19.65 15.62 -7.09
N ALA A 195 19.10 16.69 -7.66
CA ALA A 195 18.25 17.63 -6.92
C ALA A 195 16.97 16.94 -6.39
N ALA A 196 16.33 16.08 -7.20
CA ALA A 196 15.16 15.36 -6.78
C ALA A 196 15.44 14.42 -5.59
N VAL A 197 16.56 13.71 -5.62
CA VAL A 197 16.99 12.81 -4.52
C VAL A 197 17.35 13.61 -3.27
N GLU A 198 18.04 14.74 -3.41
CA GLU A 198 18.42 15.59 -2.28
C GLU A 198 17.19 16.14 -1.57
N VAL A 199 16.25 16.74 -2.30
CA VAL A 199 14.99 17.28 -1.75
C VAL A 199 14.18 16.16 -1.10
N PHE A 200 14.04 15.00 -1.77
CA PHE A 200 13.29 13.89 -1.23
C PHE A 200 13.85 13.40 0.11
N ASN A 201 15.16 13.18 0.18
CA ASN A 201 15.79 12.67 1.41
C ASN A 201 15.80 13.70 2.54
N LYS A 202 15.92 14.99 2.23
CA LYS A 202 16.04 16.05 3.23
C LYS A 202 14.71 16.53 3.77
N ASP A 203 13.73 16.72 2.88
CA ASP A 203 12.53 17.46 3.18
C ASP A 203 11.25 16.60 3.19
N CYS A 204 11.24 15.46 2.47
CA CYS A 204 10.04 14.66 2.26
C CYS A 204 10.05 13.35 3.04
N LEU A 205 11.17 12.61 2.97
CA LEU A 205 11.24 11.25 3.50
C LEU A 205 11.48 11.25 5.01
N ILE A 206 10.51 10.73 5.75
CA ILE A 206 10.65 10.47 7.19
C ILE A 206 10.82 8.99 7.42
N ARG A 207 11.97 8.59 7.92
CA ARG A 207 12.25 7.21 8.32
C ARG A 207 11.55 6.91 9.64
N LEU A 208 10.79 5.81 9.66
CA LEU A 208 9.99 5.40 10.81
C LEU A 208 10.71 4.34 11.65
N GLY A 209 11.49 3.47 11.00
CA GLY A 209 12.22 2.39 11.64
C GLY A 209 12.59 1.29 10.66
N THR A 210 13.11 0.19 11.21
CA THR A 210 13.48 -1.03 10.47
C THR A 210 12.83 -2.23 11.14
N CYS A 211 12.35 -3.16 10.37
CA CYS A 211 11.80 -4.44 10.84
C CYS A 211 12.53 -5.60 10.18
#